data_d05655bf46814d2102c9e4511c08f930
#
_entry.id   d05655bf46814d2102c9e4511c08f930
#
_cell.length_a   1.000
_cell.length_b   1.000
_cell.length_c   1.000
_cell.angle_alpha   90.00
_cell.angle_beta   90.00
_cell.angle_gamma   90.00
#
_symmetry.space_group_name_H-M   'P 1'
#
loop_
_entity.id
_entity.type
_entity.pdbx_description
1 polymer ?
#
loop_
_entity_poly.entity_id
_entity_poly.type
_entity_poly.pdbx_seq_one_letter_code
_entity_poly.pdbx_strand_id
1 'polypeptide(L)'
;MDARRDDEEAAAPLLAAPASRSHAADVHVLSAAFVCLFSAYSAAQNLQSTVNNEGDLGTVSMGVLYTSFTLFAAAASPVVRWLGASRALVIGTSGYLLFILANLVPTWYTMVPASLYLGFTASIIWVGQGTYLTSAALSHARDNNLPDGPTLGSFNGEFWGVFASTQVIGNLISLALLRNGKDGGSITGKNLLFVVFLGCMIIGIVLMCLLSKRDEKRDNASTHSSFGAMLKYIVAPLKDRRMILLIPLIAYSGLQQAFVWAVFTKSIVTPVLGISGVGGAMAIYGASDVVCSLVAGRFTSGLHSATFIVSVGAIVQAVVLFWLLLFYRFHFLSCPCLPCYSSRIIAIAVYSLLSCLQSNGGTTWFSDSTIYRCLMGCW
;
A
#
# COMPACT_ATOMS: atom_id res chain seq x y z
N MET A 1 -66.10 12.00 -46.83
CA MET A 1 -64.98 12.81 -47.40
C MET A 1 -63.99 13.00 -46.31
N ASP A 2 -63.04 12.05 -46.24
CA ASP A 2 -62.04 11.93 -45.19
C ASP A 2 -60.85 12.84 -45.50
N ALA A 3 -60.53 13.63 -44.54
CA ALA A 3 -59.24 14.34 -44.55
C ALA A 3 -58.30 13.58 -43.64
N ARG A 4 -57.35 12.84 -44.22
CA ARG A 4 -56.22 12.23 -43.59
C ARG A 4 -55.30 13.37 -43.12
N ARG A 5 -55.09 13.50 -41.81
CA ARG A 5 -54.02 14.27 -41.25
C ARG A 5 -52.84 13.33 -41.06
N ASP A 6 -51.83 13.52 -41.85
CA ASP A 6 -50.52 12.90 -41.69
C ASP A 6 -49.81 13.60 -40.54
N ASP A 7 -49.79 12.96 -39.38
CA ASP A 7 -48.96 13.38 -38.25
C ASP A 7 -47.51 12.92 -38.52
N GLU A 8 -46.76 13.81 -39.14
CA GLU A 8 -45.32 13.70 -39.31
C GLU A 8 -44.70 14.05 -37.96
N GLU A 9 -44.61 13.04 -37.09
CA GLU A 9 -43.89 13.14 -35.82
C GLU A 9 -42.41 13.22 -36.11
N ALA A 10 -41.90 14.45 -36.13
CA ALA A 10 -40.49 14.76 -36.27
C ALA A 10 -39.71 14.08 -35.16
N ALA A 11 -39.07 12.95 -35.47
CA ALA A 11 -38.11 12.30 -34.62
C ALA A 11 -36.96 13.27 -34.29
N ALA A 12 -37.04 13.90 -33.15
CA ALA A 12 -35.91 14.65 -32.59
C ALA A 12 -34.68 13.75 -32.53
N PRO A 13 -33.51 14.19 -33.02
CA PRO A 13 -32.34 13.38 -32.94
C PRO A 13 -32.02 13.14 -31.45
N LEU A 14 -32.05 11.87 -31.03
CA LEU A 14 -31.52 11.41 -29.77
C LEU A 14 -30.08 11.92 -29.68
N LEU A 15 -29.88 13.05 -29.00
CA LEU A 15 -28.59 13.49 -28.56
C LEU A 15 -27.94 12.32 -27.82
N ALA A 16 -27.00 11.66 -28.49
CA ALA A 16 -26.21 10.60 -27.88
C ALA A 16 -25.73 11.10 -26.54
N ALA A 17 -26.25 10.54 -25.47
CA ALA A 17 -25.74 10.83 -24.12
C ALA A 17 -24.20 10.67 -24.14
N PRO A 18 -23.42 11.62 -23.60
CA PRO A 18 -21.98 11.50 -23.59
C PRO A 18 -21.64 10.13 -23.03
N ALA A 19 -20.86 9.36 -23.80
CA ALA A 19 -20.51 7.99 -23.47
C ALA A 19 -20.05 7.94 -22.01
N SER A 20 -20.88 7.34 -21.13
CA SER A 20 -20.61 7.26 -19.71
C SER A 20 -19.30 6.48 -19.58
N ARG A 21 -18.25 7.15 -19.11
CA ARG A 21 -16.96 6.53 -18.91
C ARG A 21 -17.16 5.32 -18.00
N SER A 22 -16.74 4.15 -18.44
CA SER A 22 -16.95 2.91 -17.70
C SER A 22 -16.31 3.03 -16.31
N HIS A 23 -17.08 2.77 -15.25
CA HIS A 23 -16.59 2.77 -13.86
C HIS A 23 -15.43 1.79 -13.65
N ALA A 24 -15.40 0.68 -14.40
CA ALA A 24 -14.27 -0.24 -14.43
C ALA A 24 -13.00 0.42 -15.00
N ALA A 25 -13.11 1.24 -16.06
CA ALA A 25 -11.95 1.96 -16.60
C ALA A 25 -11.34 2.92 -15.56
N ASP A 26 -12.14 3.58 -14.74
CA ASP A 26 -11.65 4.43 -13.66
C ASP A 26 -10.86 3.63 -12.61
N VAL A 27 -11.28 2.39 -12.29
CA VAL A 27 -10.57 1.50 -11.37
C VAL A 27 -9.24 1.04 -11.97
N HIS A 28 -9.19 0.72 -13.26
CA HIS A 28 -7.95 0.39 -13.95
C HIS A 28 -6.97 1.58 -13.97
N VAL A 29 -7.45 2.80 -14.22
CA VAL A 29 -6.64 4.02 -14.16
C VAL A 29 -6.12 4.27 -12.74
N LEU A 30 -6.97 4.10 -11.71
CA LEU A 30 -6.57 4.21 -10.32
C LEU A 30 -5.49 3.18 -9.97
N SER A 31 -5.70 1.91 -10.34
CA SER A 31 -4.75 0.83 -10.10
C SER A 31 -3.40 1.08 -10.79
N ALA A 32 -3.41 1.51 -12.06
CA ALA A 32 -2.20 1.87 -12.79
C ALA A 32 -1.46 3.05 -12.16
N ALA A 33 -2.18 4.08 -11.71
CA ALA A 33 -1.61 5.22 -10.99
C ALA A 33 -0.93 4.77 -9.70
N PHE A 34 -1.59 3.89 -8.92
CA PHE A 34 -1.01 3.33 -7.70
C PHE A 34 0.22 2.46 -8.01
N VAL A 35 0.21 1.67 -9.08
CA VAL A 35 1.40 0.90 -9.50
C VAL A 35 2.57 1.83 -9.77
N CYS A 36 2.39 2.90 -10.54
CA CYS A 36 3.46 3.84 -10.83
C CYS A 36 4.01 4.52 -9.57
N LEU A 37 3.12 5.02 -8.69
CA LEU A 37 3.49 5.69 -7.45
C LEU A 37 4.19 4.75 -6.48
N PHE A 38 3.55 3.62 -6.18
CA PHE A 38 3.99 2.74 -5.11
C PHE A 38 5.12 1.79 -5.52
N SER A 39 5.33 1.50 -6.80
CA SER A 39 6.56 0.83 -7.24
C SER A 39 7.79 1.66 -6.91
N ALA A 40 7.72 2.98 -7.16
CA ALA A 40 8.82 3.88 -6.82
C ALA A 40 8.95 4.07 -5.29
N TYR A 41 7.84 4.32 -4.60
CA TYR A 41 7.85 4.57 -3.16
C TYR A 41 8.27 3.34 -2.35
N SER A 42 7.70 2.15 -2.61
CA SER A 42 8.02 0.94 -1.87
C SER A 42 9.48 0.55 -2.00
N ALA A 43 10.04 0.67 -3.20
CA ALA A 43 11.45 0.39 -3.43
C ALA A 43 12.36 1.43 -2.72
N ALA A 44 12.00 2.72 -2.79
CA ALA A 44 12.71 3.76 -2.04
C ALA A 44 12.64 3.50 -0.53
N GLN A 45 11.47 3.13 0.00
CA GLN A 45 11.26 2.79 1.41
C GLN A 45 12.17 1.64 1.86
N ASN A 46 12.25 0.57 1.08
CA ASN A 46 13.11 -0.57 1.38
C ASN A 46 14.60 -0.22 1.43
N LEU A 47 15.00 0.82 0.72
CA LEU A 47 16.38 1.29 0.64
C LEU A 47 16.73 2.38 1.67
N GLN A 48 15.75 3.00 2.35
CA GLN A 48 15.97 4.18 3.19
C GLN A 48 17.03 3.95 4.28
N SER A 49 16.91 2.86 5.04
CA SER A 49 17.84 2.53 6.11
C SER A 49 19.25 2.22 5.63
N THR A 50 19.41 1.87 4.36
CA THR A 50 20.67 1.47 3.74
C THR A 50 21.32 2.63 3.00
N VAL A 51 20.54 3.36 2.18
CA VAL A 51 21.04 4.46 1.32
C VAL A 51 21.30 5.72 2.13
N ASN A 52 20.45 6.04 3.09
CA ASN A 52 20.52 7.21 3.96
C ASN A 52 20.94 6.81 5.38
N ASN A 53 22.08 6.11 5.47
CA ASN A 53 22.56 5.52 6.73
C ASN A 53 23.30 6.52 7.64
N GLU A 54 23.73 7.67 7.12
CA GLU A 54 24.46 8.68 7.91
C GLU A 54 23.57 9.23 9.03
N GLY A 55 24.01 9.07 10.28
CA GLY A 55 23.24 9.46 11.45
C GLY A 55 21.86 8.80 11.58
N ASP A 56 21.66 7.62 10.97
CA ASP A 56 20.37 6.92 10.90
C ASP A 56 19.23 7.74 10.25
N LEU A 57 19.56 8.73 9.42
CA LEU A 57 18.63 9.65 8.78
C LEU A 57 17.46 8.92 8.10
N GLY A 58 17.74 7.85 7.34
CA GLY A 58 16.69 7.09 6.65
C GLY A 58 15.73 6.42 7.62
N THR A 59 16.23 5.80 8.68
CA THR A 59 15.40 5.13 9.70
C THR A 59 14.55 6.13 10.48
N VAL A 60 15.15 7.26 10.90
CA VAL A 60 14.44 8.32 11.64
C VAL A 60 13.39 8.97 10.75
N SER A 61 13.69 9.24 9.49
CA SER A 61 12.73 9.79 8.52
C SER A 61 11.51 8.90 8.36
N MET A 62 11.70 7.58 8.30
CA MET A 62 10.58 6.62 8.26
C MET A 62 9.78 6.64 9.58
N GLY A 63 10.45 6.74 10.72
CA GLY A 63 9.80 6.90 12.03
C GLY A 63 8.91 8.15 12.09
N VAL A 64 9.43 9.29 11.63
CA VAL A 64 8.68 10.56 11.54
C VAL A 64 7.47 10.42 10.61
N LEU A 65 7.65 9.78 9.44
CA LEU A 65 6.59 9.54 8.47
C LEU A 65 5.43 8.76 9.11
N TYR A 66 5.71 7.60 9.69
CA TYR A 66 4.66 6.75 10.26
C TYR A 66 4.02 7.36 11.51
N THR A 67 4.77 8.12 12.31
CA THR A 67 4.21 8.88 13.43
C THR A 67 3.24 9.95 12.91
N SER A 68 3.66 10.71 11.91
CA SER A 68 2.81 11.71 11.23
C SER A 68 1.56 11.05 10.63
N PHE A 69 1.72 9.95 9.89
CA PHE A 69 0.63 9.18 9.31
C PHE A 69 -0.43 8.78 10.36
N THR A 70 0.03 8.25 11.49
CA THR A 70 -0.84 7.84 12.60
C THR A 70 -1.60 9.03 13.20
N LEU A 71 -0.91 10.14 13.44
CA LEU A 71 -1.52 11.34 14.03
C LEU A 71 -2.58 11.96 13.11
N PHE A 72 -2.29 12.03 11.81
CA PHE A 72 -3.20 12.63 10.83
C PHE A 72 -4.27 11.68 10.30
N ALA A 73 -4.17 10.38 10.55
CA ALA A 73 -5.18 9.40 10.13
C ALA A 73 -6.58 9.76 10.68
N ALA A 74 -6.65 10.29 11.91
CA ALA A 74 -7.89 10.74 12.51
C ALA A 74 -8.56 11.89 11.75
N ALA A 75 -7.77 12.78 11.11
CA ALA A 75 -8.28 13.93 10.37
C ALA A 75 -8.51 13.62 8.87
N ALA A 76 -8.06 12.47 8.38
CA ALA A 76 -8.07 12.15 6.94
C ALA A 76 -9.49 12.08 6.37
N SER A 77 -10.42 11.41 7.07
CA SER A 77 -11.80 11.23 6.58
C SER A 77 -12.57 12.56 6.40
N PRO A 78 -12.58 13.50 7.35
CA PRO A 78 -13.16 14.82 7.12
C PRO A 78 -12.51 15.59 5.97
N VAL A 79 -11.18 15.49 5.83
CA VAL A 79 -10.44 16.16 4.75
C VAL A 79 -10.87 15.59 3.40
N VAL A 80 -10.96 14.27 3.26
CA VAL A 80 -11.41 13.62 2.02
C VAL A 80 -12.86 13.97 1.69
N ARG A 81 -13.77 14.01 2.67
CA ARG A 81 -15.15 14.47 2.46
C ARG A 81 -15.23 15.93 2.01
N TRP A 82 -14.36 16.80 2.53
CA TRP A 82 -14.34 18.19 2.14
C TRP A 82 -13.78 18.41 0.73
N LEU A 83 -12.69 17.71 0.38
CA LEU A 83 -12.01 17.82 -0.91
C LEU A 83 -12.75 17.06 -2.04
N GLY A 84 -13.44 15.96 -1.69
CA GLY A 84 -13.89 14.92 -2.61
C GLY A 84 -12.75 13.94 -2.92
N ALA A 85 -13.11 12.65 -3.12
CA ALA A 85 -12.14 11.56 -3.25
C ALA A 85 -11.11 11.78 -4.37
N SER A 86 -11.52 12.24 -5.56
CA SER A 86 -10.61 12.46 -6.69
C SER A 86 -9.54 13.51 -6.39
N ARG A 87 -9.93 14.65 -5.77
CA ARG A 87 -8.96 15.70 -5.40
C ARG A 87 -8.06 15.27 -4.26
N ALA A 88 -8.61 14.53 -3.29
CA ALA A 88 -7.86 13.96 -2.18
C ALA A 88 -6.75 13.03 -2.67
N LEU A 89 -7.04 12.20 -3.68
CA LEU A 89 -6.05 11.34 -4.32
C LEU A 89 -4.90 12.15 -4.94
N VAL A 90 -5.22 13.20 -5.72
CA VAL A 90 -4.18 14.05 -6.35
C VAL A 90 -3.34 14.76 -5.29
N ILE A 91 -3.96 15.36 -4.26
CA ILE A 91 -3.22 16.02 -3.18
C ILE A 91 -2.39 15.00 -2.41
N GLY A 92 -2.93 13.81 -2.16
CA GLY A 92 -2.23 12.72 -1.50
C GLY A 92 -0.93 12.32 -2.18
N THR A 93 -0.85 12.40 -3.53
CA THR A 93 0.37 12.05 -4.27
C THR A 93 1.53 13.04 -4.06
N SER A 94 1.22 14.29 -3.69
CA SER A 94 2.22 15.35 -3.55
C SER A 94 3.29 15.05 -2.49
N GLY A 95 2.91 14.40 -1.39
CA GLY A 95 3.85 14.02 -0.35
C GLY A 95 4.82 12.92 -0.80
N TYR A 96 4.32 11.94 -1.55
CA TYR A 96 5.17 10.90 -2.14
C TYR A 96 6.19 11.49 -3.11
N LEU A 97 5.75 12.43 -3.97
CA LEU A 97 6.62 13.16 -4.87
C LEU A 97 7.71 13.91 -4.11
N LEU A 98 7.32 14.69 -3.09
CA LEU A 98 8.25 15.49 -2.29
C LEU A 98 9.26 14.60 -1.55
N PHE A 99 8.84 13.44 -1.05
CA PHE A 99 9.73 12.49 -0.38
C PHE A 99 10.76 11.91 -1.35
N ILE A 100 10.38 11.55 -2.58
CA ILE A 100 11.33 11.09 -3.59
C ILE A 100 12.28 12.22 -4.01
N LEU A 101 11.80 13.45 -4.15
CA LEU A 101 12.64 14.62 -4.42
C LEU A 101 13.66 14.86 -3.29
N ALA A 102 13.25 14.74 -2.03
CA ALA A 102 14.13 14.90 -0.87
C ALA A 102 15.27 13.88 -0.86
N ASN A 103 15.06 12.69 -1.41
CA ASN A 103 16.11 11.67 -1.54
C ASN A 103 17.20 11.98 -2.58
N LEU A 104 17.00 12.97 -3.45
CA LEU A 104 18.07 13.45 -4.35
C LEU A 104 19.13 14.25 -3.58
N VAL A 105 18.73 14.94 -2.50
CA VAL A 105 19.63 15.69 -1.59
C VAL A 105 19.26 15.32 -0.16
N PRO A 106 19.67 14.12 0.33
CA PRO A 106 19.22 13.61 1.60
C PRO A 106 19.96 14.31 2.75
N THR A 107 19.27 15.24 3.39
CA THR A 107 19.72 15.94 4.59
C THR A 107 18.61 15.91 5.64
N TRP A 108 18.95 16.19 6.90
CA TRP A 108 17.94 16.34 7.95
C TRP A 108 16.90 17.41 7.62
N TYR A 109 17.32 18.50 6.98
CA TYR A 109 16.44 19.62 6.61
C TYR A 109 15.53 19.31 5.42
N THR A 110 15.86 18.35 4.58
CA THR A 110 15.02 17.92 3.44
C THR A 110 14.16 16.72 3.80
N MET A 111 14.76 15.69 4.42
CA MET A 111 14.11 14.41 4.66
C MET A 111 13.06 14.47 5.77
N VAL A 112 13.35 15.15 6.90
CA VAL A 112 12.41 15.20 8.03
C VAL A 112 11.13 15.96 7.69
N PRO A 113 11.17 17.18 7.11
CA PRO A 113 9.95 17.87 6.67
C PRO A 113 9.19 17.10 5.58
N ALA A 114 9.89 16.51 4.62
CA ALA A 114 9.26 15.70 3.58
C ALA A 114 8.56 14.47 4.16
N SER A 115 9.15 13.82 5.15
CA SER A 115 8.57 12.67 5.85
C SER A 115 7.33 13.06 6.67
N LEU A 116 7.38 14.18 7.37
CA LEU A 116 6.24 14.72 8.11
C LEU A 116 5.07 15.02 7.16
N TYR A 117 5.35 15.71 6.05
CA TYR A 117 4.36 16.03 5.03
C TYR A 117 3.82 14.77 4.33
N LEU A 118 4.69 13.81 4.02
CA LEU A 118 4.27 12.54 3.44
C LEU A 118 3.32 11.80 4.39
N GLY A 119 3.60 11.74 5.68
CA GLY A 119 2.69 11.09 6.63
C GLY A 119 1.30 11.71 6.63
N PHE A 120 1.20 13.05 6.58
CA PHE A 120 -0.06 13.74 6.43
C PHE A 120 -0.79 13.37 5.13
N THR A 121 -0.13 13.49 3.99
CA THR A 121 -0.74 13.21 2.69
C THR A 121 -1.01 11.73 2.45
N ALA A 122 -0.22 10.83 3.04
CA ALA A 122 -0.45 9.40 3.01
C ALA A 122 -1.78 9.03 3.70
N SER A 123 -2.10 9.65 4.83
CA SER A 123 -3.40 9.43 5.46
C SER A 123 -4.57 9.81 4.54
N ILE A 124 -4.42 10.88 3.78
CA ILE A 124 -5.44 11.37 2.84
C ILE A 124 -5.58 10.43 1.63
N ILE A 125 -4.48 9.99 1.01
CA ILE A 125 -4.54 9.17 -0.21
C ILE A 125 -5.17 7.82 0.05
N TRP A 126 -4.88 7.18 1.19
CA TRP A 126 -5.44 5.87 1.52
C TRP A 126 -6.94 5.93 1.81
N VAL A 127 -7.41 6.95 2.53
CA VAL A 127 -8.84 7.19 2.72
C VAL A 127 -9.52 7.55 1.40
N GLY A 128 -8.88 8.42 0.60
CA GLY A 128 -9.36 8.81 -0.73
C GLY A 128 -9.48 7.61 -1.68
N GLN A 129 -8.52 6.69 -1.66
CA GLN A 129 -8.54 5.46 -2.45
C GLN A 129 -9.74 4.58 -2.09
N GLY A 130 -9.93 4.28 -0.80
CA GLY A 130 -11.06 3.46 -0.35
C GLY A 130 -12.41 4.09 -0.71
N THR A 131 -12.55 5.40 -0.49
CA THR A 131 -13.77 6.16 -0.84
C THR A 131 -14.04 6.15 -2.34
N TYR A 132 -13.01 6.40 -3.17
CA TYR A 132 -13.13 6.42 -4.62
C TYR A 132 -13.51 5.04 -5.18
N LEU A 133 -12.82 3.99 -4.73
CA LEU A 133 -13.04 2.61 -5.18
C LEU A 133 -14.44 2.12 -4.80
N THR A 134 -14.88 2.39 -3.58
CA THR A 134 -16.23 2.05 -3.11
C THR A 134 -17.30 2.78 -3.93
N SER A 135 -17.13 4.08 -4.15
CA SER A 135 -18.05 4.87 -4.98
C SER A 135 -18.11 4.34 -6.43
N ALA A 136 -16.96 3.94 -7.00
CA ALA A 136 -16.88 3.34 -8.32
C ALA A 136 -17.65 2.03 -8.41
N ALA A 137 -17.44 1.14 -7.44
CA ALA A 137 -18.06 -0.17 -7.40
C ALA A 137 -19.58 -0.07 -7.21
N LEU A 138 -20.06 0.77 -6.30
CA LEU A 138 -21.50 0.97 -6.05
C LEU A 138 -22.21 1.64 -7.25
N SER A 139 -21.56 2.59 -7.92
CA SER A 139 -22.09 3.18 -9.14
C SER A 139 -22.19 2.14 -10.26
N HIS A 140 -21.14 1.32 -10.44
CA HIS A 140 -21.14 0.23 -11.41
C HIS A 140 -22.22 -0.82 -11.13
N ALA A 141 -22.41 -1.20 -9.87
CA ALA A 141 -23.44 -2.13 -9.46
C ALA A 141 -24.85 -1.59 -9.80
N ARG A 142 -25.09 -0.32 -9.48
CA ARG A 142 -26.37 0.35 -9.76
C ARG A 142 -26.66 0.44 -11.26
N ASP A 143 -25.69 0.87 -12.06
CA ASP A 143 -25.87 1.07 -13.50
C ASP A 143 -26.07 -0.25 -14.26
N ASN A 144 -25.54 -1.36 -13.72
CA ASN A 144 -25.66 -2.68 -14.33
C ASN A 144 -26.64 -3.63 -13.60
N ASN A 145 -27.39 -3.13 -12.61
CA ASN A 145 -28.28 -3.92 -11.76
C ASN A 145 -27.62 -5.15 -11.13
N LEU A 146 -26.36 -4.97 -10.66
CA LEU A 146 -25.59 -6.01 -10.00
C LEU A 146 -25.72 -5.88 -8.46
N PRO A 147 -25.50 -6.97 -7.70
CA PRO A 147 -25.48 -6.91 -6.24
C PRO A 147 -24.24 -6.14 -5.76
N ASP A 148 -24.44 -5.22 -4.79
CA ASP A 148 -23.40 -4.31 -4.29
C ASP A 148 -22.19 -5.06 -3.70
N GLY A 149 -22.43 -6.06 -2.85
CA GLY A 149 -21.39 -6.78 -2.13
C GLY A 149 -20.37 -7.51 -3.04
N PRO A 150 -20.81 -8.38 -3.94
CA PRO A 150 -19.93 -9.05 -4.91
C PRO A 150 -19.20 -8.08 -5.83
N THR A 151 -19.86 -7.00 -6.28
CA THR A 151 -19.24 -5.99 -7.15
C THR A 151 -18.12 -5.24 -6.39
N LEU A 152 -18.38 -4.82 -5.16
CA LEU A 152 -17.37 -4.20 -4.30
C LEU A 152 -16.19 -5.15 -4.03
N GLY A 153 -16.48 -6.42 -3.77
CA GLY A 153 -15.45 -7.45 -3.59
C GLY A 153 -14.58 -7.63 -4.83
N SER A 154 -15.17 -7.66 -6.02
CA SER A 154 -14.45 -7.78 -7.29
C SER A 154 -13.52 -6.59 -7.54
N PHE A 155 -14.01 -5.37 -7.37
CA PHE A 155 -13.23 -4.15 -7.59
C PHE A 155 -12.07 -4.03 -6.57
N ASN A 156 -12.31 -4.37 -5.31
CA ASN A 156 -11.25 -4.43 -4.30
C ASN A 156 -10.21 -5.51 -4.64
N GLY A 157 -10.66 -6.71 -5.01
CA GLY A 157 -9.77 -7.80 -5.39
C GLY A 157 -8.88 -7.45 -6.57
N GLU A 158 -9.42 -6.78 -7.58
CA GLU A 158 -8.67 -6.29 -8.73
C GLU A 158 -7.63 -5.24 -8.33
N PHE A 159 -8.04 -4.21 -7.58
CA PHE A 159 -7.14 -3.16 -7.13
C PHE A 159 -5.97 -3.72 -6.31
N TRP A 160 -6.27 -4.53 -5.30
CA TRP A 160 -5.23 -5.08 -4.42
C TRP A 160 -4.35 -6.12 -5.11
N GLY A 161 -4.92 -6.90 -6.06
CA GLY A 161 -4.15 -7.82 -6.88
C GLY A 161 -3.11 -7.10 -7.75
N VAL A 162 -3.52 -6.01 -8.39
CA VAL A 162 -2.62 -5.15 -9.18
C VAL A 162 -1.62 -4.43 -8.28
N PHE A 163 -2.07 -3.90 -7.13
CA PHE A 163 -1.22 -3.20 -6.18
C PHE A 163 -0.09 -4.09 -5.62
N ALA A 164 -0.35 -5.37 -5.37
CA ALA A 164 0.66 -6.30 -4.88
C ALA A 164 1.89 -6.41 -5.80
N SER A 165 1.74 -6.16 -7.10
CA SER A 165 2.85 -6.15 -8.07
C SER A 165 3.85 -5.01 -7.83
N THR A 166 3.48 -3.96 -7.10
CA THR A 166 4.33 -2.79 -6.85
C THR A 166 5.64 -3.15 -6.15
N GLN A 167 5.58 -4.06 -5.18
CA GLN A 167 6.75 -4.54 -4.46
C GLN A 167 7.74 -5.26 -5.38
N VAL A 168 7.24 -6.04 -6.32
CA VAL A 168 8.09 -6.76 -7.28
C VAL A 168 8.69 -5.78 -8.29
N ILE A 169 7.86 -4.98 -8.95
CA ILE A 169 8.28 -4.05 -10.02
C ILE A 169 9.31 -3.05 -9.50
N GLY A 170 9.01 -2.34 -8.41
CA GLY A 170 9.89 -1.32 -7.87
C GLY A 170 11.23 -1.87 -7.40
N ASN A 171 11.23 -3.02 -6.74
CA ASN A 171 12.46 -3.64 -6.26
C ASN A 171 13.31 -4.24 -7.40
N LEU A 172 12.70 -4.75 -8.48
CA LEU A 172 13.44 -5.16 -9.68
C LEU A 172 14.08 -3.96 -10.40
N ILE A 173 13.40 -2.82 -10.48
CA ILE A 173 13.98 -1.57 -10.99
C ILE A 173 15.20 -1.19 -10.14
N SER A 174 15.09 -1.24 -8.81
CA SER A 174 16.21 -0.96 -7.90
C SER A 174 17.39 -1.90 -8.14
N LEU A 175 17.11 -3.21 -8.24
CA LEU A 175 18.13 -4.22 -8.52
C LEU A 175 18.85 -3.93 -9.84
N ALA A 176 18.10 -3.66 -10.91
CA ALA A 176 18.65 -3.44 -12.23
C ALA A 176 19.53 -2.19 -12.30
N LEU A 177 19.08 -1.08 -11.69
CA LEU A 177 19.80 0.19 -11.73
C LEU A 177 21.02 0.21 -10.78
N LEU A 178 20.93 -0.42 -9.62
CA LEU A 178 22.03 -0.43 -8.64
C LEU A 178 23.07 -1.52 -8.94
N ARG A 179 22.73 -2.58 -9.69
CA ARG A 179 23.65 -3.68 -10.05
C ARG A 179 24.78 -3.24 -10.97
N ASN A 180 24.55 -2.26 -11.83
CA ASN A 180 25.53 -1.79 -12.84
C ASN A 180 26.63 -0.89 -12.25
N GLY A 181 26.53 -0.49 -10.99
CA GLY A 181 27.60 0.21 -10.27
C GLY A 181 28.63 -0.82 -9.76
N LYS A 182 29.83 -0.85 -10.36
CA LYS A 182 30.90 -1.81 -10.01
C LYS A 182 31.38 -1.74 -8.54
N ASP A 183 31.05 -0.65 -7.84
CA ASP A 183 31.32 -0.47 -6.41
C ASP A 183 30.02 -0.10 -5.70
N GLY A 184 29.34 -1.09 -5.20
CA GLY A 184 28.08 -1.09 -4.46
C GLY A 184 27.54 0.22 -3.89
N GLY A 185 27.17 1.18 -4.74
CA GLY A 185 26.58 2.43 -4.31
C GLY A 185 27.24 3.70 -4.83
N SER A 186 27.73 3.71 -6.06
CA SER A 186 28.13 4.95 -6.74
C SER A 186 27.04 6.01 -6.59
N ILE A 187 27.40 7.24 -6.23
CA ILE A 187 26.48 8.40 -6.13
C ILE A 187 25.66 8.55 -7.41
N THR A 188 26.27 8.29 -8.56
CA THR A 188 25.61 8.31 -9.88
C THR A 188 24.47 7.29 -9.99
N GLY A 189 24.65 6.05 -9.48
CA GLY A 189 23.60 5.01 -9.54
C GLY A 189 22.41 5.32 -8.63
N LYS A 190 22.66 5.89 -7.45
CA LYS A 190 21.61 6.33 -6.53
C LYS A 190 20.78 7.46 -7.11
N ASN A 191 21.43 8.47 -7.67
CA ASN A 191 20.74 9.60 -8.29
C ASN A 191 19.92 9.17 -9.50
N LEU A 192 20.45 8.28 -10.35
CA LEU A 192 19.71 7.72 -11.48
C LEU A 192 18.47 6.98 -11.02
N LEU A 193 18.56 6.17 -9.95
CA LEU A 193 17.43 5.46 -9.37
C LEU A 193 16.32 6.43 -8.95
N PHE A 194 16.65 7.47 -8.20
CA PHE A 194 15.64 8.44 -7.73
C PHE A 194 15.08 9.29 -8.88
N VAL A 195 15.85 9.58 -9.93
CA VAL A 195 15.35 10.23 -11.15
C VAL A 195 14.34 9.34 -11.88
N VAL A 196 14.61 8.03 -12.00
CA VAL A 196 13.66 7.06 -12.58
C VAL A 196 12.39 6.98 -11.72
N PHE A 197 12.55 6.91 -10.40
CA PHE A 197 11.41 6.91 -9.48
C PHE A 197 10.58 8.20 -9.59
N LEU A 198 11.24 9.35 -9.77
CA LEU A 198 10.56 10.62 -10.00
C LEU A 198 9.73 10.58 -11.31
N GLY A 199 10.27 10.00 -12.38
CA GLY A 199 9.53 9.77 -13.62
C GLY A 199 8.27 8.91 -13.39
N CYS A 200 8.40 7.80 -12.68
CA CYS A 200 7.25 6.96 -12.31
C CYS A 200 6.22 7.74 -11.48
N MET A 201 6.66 8.57 -10.52
CA MET A 201 5.77 9.43 -9.72
C MET A 201 4.98 10.41 -10.60
N ILE A 202 5.64 11.07 -11.54
CA ILE A 202 4.99 12.02 -12.46
C ILE A 202 3.93 11.31 -13.29
N ILE A 203 4.23 10.14 -13.85
CA ILE A 203 3.25 9.34 -14.60
C ILE A 203 2.05 8.98 -13.69
N GLY A 204 2.31 8.52 -12.48
CA GLY A 204 1.25 8.21 -11.52
C GLY A 204 0.36 9.41 -11.18
N ILE A 205 0.94 10.59 -11.00
CA ILE A 205 0.21 11.85 -10.75
C ILE A 205 -0.65 12.23 -11.96
N VAL A 206 -0.11 12.13 -13.17
CA VAL A 206 -0.88 12.39 -14.39
C VAL A 206 -2.09 11.46 -14.49
N LEU A 207 -1.90 10.17 -14.24
CA LEU A 207 -3.00 9.20 -14.21
C LEU A 207 -4.04 9.55 -13.13
N MET A 208 -3.62 9.98 -11.94
CA MET A 208 -4.54 10.45 -10.88
C MET A 208 -5.35 11.67 -11.34
N CYS A 209 -4.76 12.60 -12.07
CA CYS A 209 -5.46 13.76 -12.60
C CYS A 209 -6.49 13.39 -13.69
N LEU A 210 -6.34 12.23 -14.34
CA LEU A 210 -7.28 11.72 -15.34
C LEU A 210 -8.50 11.01 -14.73
N LEU A 211 -8.53 10.77 -13.42
CA LEU A 211 -9.66 10.15 -12.75
C LEU A 211 -10.93 11.01 -12.86
N SER A 212 -12.04 10.35 -13.14
CA SER A 212 -13.35 11.02 -13.23
C SER A 212 -13.73 11.64 -11.89
N LYS A 213 -14.21 12.89 -11.94
CA LYS A 213 -14.80 13.51 -10.76
C LYS A 213 -16.10 12.75 -10.45
N ARG A 214 -16.18 12.16 -9.27
CA ARG A 214 -17.38 11.52 -8.80
C ARG A 214 -18.15 12.53 -7.96
N ASP A 215 -19.38 12.76 -8.35
CA ASP A 215 -20.33 13.47 -7.50
C ASP A 215 -20.71 12.51 -6.36
N GLU A 216 -19.95 12.57 -5.29
CA GLU A 216 -20.46 12.09 -4.02
C GLU A 216 -21.73 12.92 -3.78
N LYS A 217 -22.92 12.28 -3.92
CA LYS A 217 -24.12 12.88 -3.38
C LYS A 217 -23.77 13.21 -1.93
N ARG A 218 -23.59 14.48 -1.66
CA ARG A 218 -23.52 14.98 -0.29
C ARG A 218 -24.84 14.54 0.33
N ASP A 219 -24.82 13.41 1.00
CA ASP A 219 -25.84 13.12 1.98
C ASP A 219 -25.74 14.26 2.98
N ASN A 220 -26.69 15.20 2.86
CA ASN A 220 -26.83 16.37 3.72
C ASN A 220 -27.17 16.00 5.17
N ALA A 221 -26.96 14.77 5.54
CA ALA A 221 -27.04 14.28 6.90
C ALA A 221 -25.76 14.64 7.65
N SER A 222 -25.89 15.70 8.45
CA SER A 222 -24.97 16.12 9.52
C SER A 222 -23.63 16.74 9.12
N THR A 223 -23.68 17.95 8.62
CA THR A 223 -22.51 18.82 8.34
C THR A 223 -21.78 19.32 9.61
N HIS A 224 -22.17 18.92 10.78
CA HIS A 224 -21.55 19.31 12.06
C HIS A 224 -21.25 18.10 12.95
N SER A 225 -20.49 17.11 12.49
CA SER A 225 -19.88 16.23 13.48
C SER A 225 -18.73 16.98 14.15
N SER A 226 -18.97 17.41 15.38
CA SER A 226 -17.93 17.95 16.28
C SER A 226 -16.74 16.99 16.29
N PHE A 227 -15.51 17.55 16.38
CA PHE A 227 -14.27 16.75 16.55
C PHE A 227 -14.43 15.67 17.64
N GLY A 228 -15.19 15.98 18.71
CA GLY A 228 -15.53 15.02 19.76
C GLY A 228 -16.41 13.86 19.29
N ALA A 229 -17.35 14.09 18.38
CA ALA A 229 -18.15 13.00 17.79
C ALA A 229 -17.29 12.09 16.93
N MET A 230 -16.36 12.65 16.14
CA MET A 230 -15.43 11.93 15.31
C MET A 230 -14.46 11.06 16.14
N LEU A 231 -13.91 11.62 17.23
CA LEU A 231 -13.09 10.88 18.17
C LEU A 231 -13.88 9.73 18.83
N LYS A 232 -15.16 9.96 19.12
CA LYS A 232 -16.07 8.92 19.63
C LYS A 232 -16.25 7.77 18.63
N TYR A 233 -16.37 8.05 17.33
CA TYR A 233 -16.45 7.00 16.31
C TYR A 233 -15.15 6.18 16.17
N ILE A 234 -13.98 6.83 16.33
CA ILE A 234 -12.67 6.14 16.32
C ILE A 234 -12.50 5.27 17.58
N VAL A 235 -12.95 5.76 18.73
CA VAL A 235 -12.79 5.06 20.01
C VAL A 235 -13.88 4.00 20.26
N ALA A 236 -15.06 4.15 19.64
CA ALA A 236 -16.18 3.21 19.85
C ALA A 236 -15.82 1.74 19.49
N PRO A 237 -15.13 1.45 18.37
CA PRO A 237 -14.69 0.08 18.07
C PRO A 237 -13.70 -0.48 19.10
N LEU A 238 -12.87 0.37 19.73
CA LEU A 238 -11.93 -0.06 20.76
C LEU A 238 -12.61 -0.55 22.05
N LYS A 239 -13.92 -0.32 22.19
CA LYS A 239 -14.71 -0.87 23.31
C LYS A 239 -15.20 -2.30 23.03
N ASP A 240 -15.17 -2.74 21.76
CA ASP A 240 -15.51 -4.11 21.42
C ASP A 240 -14.39 -5.06 21.88
N ARG A 241 -14.75 -6.06 22.70
CA ARG A 241 -13.81 -7.08 23.20
C ARG A 241 -13.08 -7.80 22.05
N ARG A 242 -13.71 -7.96 20.90
CA ARG A 242 -13.11 -8.58 19.71
C ARG A 242 -12.00 -7.71 19.16
N MET A 243 -12.22 -6.40 19.09
CA MET A 243 -11.20 -5.45 18.65
C MET A 243 -10.02 -5.40 19.62
N ILE A 244 -10.25 -5.41 20.92
CA ILE A 244 -9.17 -5.44 21.92
C ILE A 244 -8.28 -6.67 21.74
N LEU A 245 -8.85 -7.83 21.44
CA LEU A 245 -8.10 -9.05 21.19
C LEU A 245 -7.30 -9.03 19.88
N LEU A 246 -7.71 -8.20 18.91
CA LEU A 246 -6.98 -8.02 17.64
C LEU A 246 -5.84 -7.00 17.72
N ILE A 247 -5.85 -6.06 18.67
CA ILE A 247 -4.81 -5.04 18.82
C ILE A 247 -3.40 -5.63 18.89
N PRO A 248 -3.12 -6.69 19.71
CA PRO A 248 -1.78 -7.28 19.72
C PRO A 248 -1.34 -7.85 18.38
N LEU A 249 -2.27 -8.46 17.61
CA LEU A 249 -1.97 -9.01 16.29
C LEU A 249 -1.65 -7.88 15.28
N ILE A 250 -2.41 -6.78 15.29
CA ILE A 250 -2.18 -5.61 14.46
C ILE A 250 -0.83 -4.96 14.82
N ALA A 251 -0.56 -4.78 16.11
CA ALA A 251 0.71 -4.23 16.58
C ALA A 251 1.90 -5.12 16.17
N TYR A 252 1.77 -6.43 16.30
CA TYR A 252 2.78 -7.37 15.87
C TYR A 252 3.03 -7.29 14.36
N SER A 253 1.98 -7.22 13.53
CA SER A 253 2.11 -7.07 12.07
C SER A 253 2.88 -5.79 11.70
N GLY A 254 2.58 -4.67 12.36
CA GLY A 254 3.31 -3.42 12.15
C GLY A 254 4.78 -3.50 12.56
N LEU A 255 5.09 -4.12 13.69
CA LEU A 255 6.47 -4.35 14.16
C LEU A 255 7.25 -5.25 13.19
N GLN A 256 6.61 -6.30 12.67
CA GLN A 256 7.21 -7.19 11.67
C GLN A 256 7.57 -6.44 10.40
N GLN A 257 6.66 -5.62 9.87
CA GLN A 257 6.96 -4.80 8.68
C GLN A 257 8.07 -3.80 8.92
N ALA A 258 8.06 -3.11 10.05
CA ALA A 258 9.12 -2.19 10.44
C ALA A 258 10.48 -2.91 10.55
N PHE A 259 10.52 -4.12 11.11
CA PHE A 259 11.72 -4.94 11.16
C PHE A 259 12.24 -5.28 9.76
N VAL A 260 11.37 -5.71 8.84
CA VAL A 260 11.75 -6.04 7.46
C VAL A 260 12.33 -4.83 6.74
N TRP A 261 11.69 -3.69 6.80
CA TRP A 261 12.09 -2.51 6.04
C TRP A 261 13.32 -1.80 6.59
N ALA A 262 13.54 -1.84 7.90
CA ALA A 262 14.64 -1.12 8.53
C ALA A 262 15.79 -2.03 8.94
N VAL A 263 15.54 -3.06 9.72
CA VAL A 263 16.59 -3.87 10.35
C VAL A 263 17.08 -4.98 9.42
N PHE A 264 16.16 -5.74 8.82
CA PHE A 264 16.49 -6.86 7.95
C PHE A 264 17.26 -6.39 6.71
N THR A 265 16.79 -5.34 6.02
CA THR A 265 17.47 -4.78 4.85
C THR A 265 18.86 -4.23 5.20
N LYS A 266 18.98 -3.45 6.29
CA LYS A 266 20.24 -2.81 6.71
C LYS A 266 21.25 -3.80 7.28
N SER A 267 20.82 -4.65 8.22
CA SER A 267 21.73 -5.44 9.06
C SER A 267 21.96 -6.86 8.54
N ILE A 268 21.07 -7.39 7.70
CA ILE A 268 21.16 -8.77 7.19
C ILE A 268 21.43 -8.78 5.69
N VAL A 269 20.62 -8.08 4.87
CA VAL A 269 20.73 -8.15 3.42
C VAL A 269 21.92 -7.35 2.91
N THR A 270 22.08 -6.11 3.34
CA THR A 270 23.13 -5.20 2.84
C THR A 270 24.55 -5.72 3.08
N PRO A 271 24.92 -6.26 4.26
CA PRO A 271 26.26 -6.78 4.48
C PRO A 271 26.61 -8.01 3.63
N VAL A 272 25.59 -8.74 3.16
CA VAL A 272 25.75 -9.98 2.38
C VAL A 272 25.70 -9.75 0.89
N LEU A 273 24.69 -9.01 0.42
CA LEU A 273 24.37 -8.86 -1.01
C LEU A 273 24.65 -7.44 -1.54
N GLY A 274 25.11 -6.54 -0.68
CA GLY A 274 25.27 -5.13 -1.02
C GLY A 274 23.95 -4.38 -1.16
N ILE A 275 24.02 -3.10 -1.49
CA ILE A 275 22.83 -2.22 -1.65
C ILE A 275 21.92 -2.71 -2.78
N SER A 276 22.51 -3.15 -3.91
CA SER A 276 21.73 -3.70 -5.03
C SER A 276 20.97 -4.96 -4.66
N GLY A 277 21.55 -5.79 -3.76
CA GLY A 277 20.93 -7.01 -3.26
C GLY A 277 19.66 -6.78 -2.44
N VAL A 278 19.50 -5.61 -1.83
CA VAL A 278 18.26 -5.24 -1.14
C VAL A 278 17.08 -5.28 -2.10
N GLY A 279 17.22 -4.69 -3.31
CA GLY A 279 16.18 -4.75 -4.34
C GLY A 279 15.81 -6.20 -4.71
N GLY A 280 16.81 -7.07 -4.90
CA GLY A 280 16.58 -8.48 -5.21
C GLY A 280 15.86 -9.24 -4.08
N ALA A 281 16.32 -9.10 -2.85
CA ALA A 281 15.71 -9.74 -1.68
C ALA A 281 14.26 -9.27 -1.47
N MET A 282 14.00 -7.98 -1.62
CA MET A 282 12.66 -7.41 -1.46
C MET A 282 11.73 -7.71 -2.64
N ALA A 283 12.26 -7.96 -3.85
CA ALA A 283 11.48 -8.48 -4.97
C ALA A 283 11.02 -9.92 -4.71
N ILE A 284 11.89 -10.77 -4.18
CA ILE A 284 11.53 -12.14 -3.76
C ILE A 284 10.50 -12.09 -2.64
N TYR A 285 10.70 -11.21 -1.65
CA TYR A 285 9.73 -11.00 -0.59
C TYR A 285 8.35 -10.65 -1.14
N GLY A 286 8.26 -9.64 -2.03
CA GLY A 286 6.99 -9.23 -2.64
C GLY A 286 6.36 -10.32 -3.51
N ALA A 287 7.15 -11.05 -4.30
CA ALA A 287 6.64 -12.17 -5.09
C ALA A 287 6.06 -13.29 -4.21
N SER A 288 6.75 -13.62 -3.12
CA SER A 288 6.27 -14.58 -2.13
C SER A 288 4.98 -14.13 -1.47
N ASP A 289 4.86 -12.83 -1.17
CA ASP A 289 3.66 -12.22 -0.60
C ASP A 289 2.45 -12.40 -1.53
N VAL A 290 2.59 -12.13 -2.81
CA VAL A 290 1.54 -12.35 -3.82
C VAL A 290 1.12 -13.82 -3.85
N VAL A 291 2.07 -14.76 -3.92
CA VAL A 291 1.78 -16.19 -3.96
C VAL A 291 1.06 -16.65 -2.69
N CYS A 292 1.57 -16.26 -1.53
CA CYS A 292 0.96 -16.60 -0.23
C CYS A 292 -0.44 -16.01 -0.07
N SER A 293 -0.67 -14.78 -0.54
CA SER A 293 -1.99 -14.14 -0.55
C SER A 293 -3.00 -14.93 -1.39
N LEU A 294 -2.59 -15.32 -2.60
CA LEU A 294 -3.46 -16.10 -3.50
C LEU A 294 -3.79 -17.48 -2.91
N VAL A 295 -2.80 -18.14 -2.31
CA VAL A 295 -2.97 -19.45 -1.66
C VAL A 295 -3.87 -19.30 -0.44
N ALA A 296 -3.59 -18.37 0.45
CA ALA A 296 -4.39 -18.12 1.64
C ALA A 296 -5.83 -17.76 1.28
N GLY A 297 -6.04 -16.89 0.30
CA GLY A 297 -7.38 -16.52 -0.18
C GLY A 297 -8.20 -17.71 -0.70
N ARG A 298 -7.54 -18.70 -1.32
CA ARG A 298 -8.19 -19.93 -1.78
C ARG A 298 -8.57 -20.89 -0.65
N PHE A 299 -7.77 -20.93 0.41
CA PHE A 299 -7.97 -21.84 1.53
C PHE A 299 -8.81 -21.24 2.67
N THR A 300 -9.07 -19.92 2.66
CA THR A 300 -9.80 -19.23 3.72
C THR A 300 -11.31 -19.26 3.46
N SER A 301 -11.90 -20.46 3.34
CA SER A 301 -13.34 -20.61 3.15
C SER A 301 -14.19 -20.60 4.44
N GLY A 302 -13.58 -20.32 5.61
CA GLY A 302 -14.28 -20.26 6.89
C GLY A 302 -13.42 -19.81 8.08
N LEU A 303 -14.06 -19.41 9.18
CA LEU A 303 -13.39 -18.90 10.39
C LEU A 303 -12.34 -19.85 10.98
N HIS A 304 -12.58 -21.17 10.98
CA HIS A 304 -11.64 -22.17 11.47
C HIS A 304 -10.36 -22.22 10.63
N SER A 305 -10.52 -22.10 9.32
CA SER A 305 -9.42 -22.07 8.35
C SER A 305 -8.51 -20.85 8.55
N ALA A 306 -9.11 -19.67 8.76
CA ALA A 306 -8.38 -18.44 9.02
C ALA A 306 -7.55 -18.50 10.31
N THR A 307 -8.15 -18.97 11.40
CA THR A 307 -7.45 -19.14 12.69
C THR A 307 -6.28 -20.11 12.57
N PHE A 308 -6.45 -21.22 11.84
CA PHE A 308 -5.40 -22.19 11.59
C PHE A 308 -4.24 -21.57 10.81
N ILE A 309 -4.51 -20.85 9.71
CA ILE A 309 -3.49 -20.18 8.88
C ILE A 309 -2.69 -19.16 9.69
N VAL A 310 -3.37 -18.31 10.49
CA VAL A 310 -2.72 -17.32 11.35
C VAL A 310 -1.85 -18.00 12.42
N SER A 311 -2.33 -19.06 13.05
CA SER A 311 -1.58 -19.77 14.08
C SER A 311 -0.34 -20.47 13.53
N VAL A 312 -0.47 -21.16 12.40
CA VAL A 312 0.68 -21.80 11.72
C VAL A 312 1.67 -20.73 11.28
N GLY A 313 1.21 -19.65 10.67
CA GLY A 313 2.07 -18.52 10.27
C GLY A 313 2.85 -17.94 11.44
N ALA A 314 2.19 -17.73 12.59
CA ALA A 314 2.82 -17.21 13.80
C ALA A 314 3.92 -18.17 14.34
N ILE A 315 3.65 -19.46 14.38
CA ILE A 315 4.64 -20.46 14.83
C ILE A 315 5.85 -20.48 13.90
N VAL A 316 5.60 -20.55 12.60
CA VAL A 316 6.66 -20.57 11.59
C VAL A 316 7.52 -19.30 11.69
N GLN A 317 6.88 -18.13 11.82
CA GLN A 317 7.58 -16.86 11.97
C GLN A 317 8.43 -16.82 13.25
N ALA A 318 7.92 -17.31 14.37
CA ALA A 318 8.67 -17.39 15.64
C ALA A 318 9.92 -18.28 15.48
N VAL A 319 9.78 -19.43 14.83
CA VAL A 319 10.92 -20.33 14.54
C VAL A 319 11.96 -19.65 13.67
N VAL A 320 11.55 -18.92 12.63
CA VAL A 320 12.46 -18.23 11.72
C VAL A 320 13.17 -17.07 12.41
N LEU A 321 12.46 -16.26 13.19
CA LEU A 321 13.08 -15.17 13.96
C LEU A 321 14.07 -15.72 14.99
N PHE A 322 13.71 -16.81 15.67
CA PHE A 322 14.61 -17.48 16.61
C PHE A 322 15.87 -18.03 15.90
N TRP A 323 15.69 -18.66 14.73
CA TRP A 323 16.80 -19.14 13.91
C TRP A 323 17.68 -18.00 13.41
N LEU A 324 17.12 -16.87 12.96
CA LEU A 324 17.88 -15.67 12.58
C LEU A 324 18.66 -15.09 13.77
N LEU A 325 18.06 -15.08 14.97
CA LEU A 325 18.71 -14.61 16.20
C LEU A 325 19.91 -15.48 16.54
N LEU A 326 19.74 -16.81 16.50
CA LEU A 326 20.83 -17.76 16.74
C LEU A 326 21.93 -17.61 15.68
N PHE A 327 21.54 -17.52 14.41
CA PHE A 327 22.47 -17.35 13.30
C PHE A 327 23.26 -16.06 13.42
N TYR A 328 22.61 -14.93 13.76
CA TYR A 328 23.27 -13.65 13.99
C TYR A 328 24.24 -13.72 15.17
N ARG A 329 23.86 -14.38 16.27
CA ARG A 329 24.68 -14.48 17.48
C ARG A 329 25.89 -15.41 17.31
N PHE A 330 25.75 -16.50 16.59
CA PHE A 330 26.83 -17.49 16.46
C PHE A 330 27.76 -17.26 15.26
N HIS A 331 27.25 -16.74 14.15
CA HIS A 331 28.04 -16.57 12.93
C HIS A 331 28.67 -15.19 12.74
N PHE A 332 28.09 -14.13 13.28
CA PHE A 332 28.68 -12.80 13.18
C PHE A 332 29.95 -12.66 14.06
N LEU A 333 30.08 -13.50 15.06
CA LEU A 333 31.23 -13.52 15.99
C LEU A 333 32.35 -14.49 15.56
N SER A 334 32.16 -15.36 14.58
CA SER A 334 33.06 -16.52 14.48
C SER A 334 33.78 -16.79 13.15
N CYS A 335 33.34 -16.34 11.96
CA CYS A 335 34.12 -16.63 10.74
C CYS A 335 33.69 -15.89 9.45
N PRO A 336 34.64 -15.41 8.61
CA PRO A 336 34.38 -14.88 7.27
C PRO A 336 34.50 -15.94 6.15
N CYS A 337 34.07 -17.20 6.37
CA CYS A 337 34.25 -18.28 5.40
C CYS A 337 33.11 -18.40 4.38
N LEU A 338 33.45 -18.83 3.15
CA LEU A 338 32.51 -19.05 2.00
C LEU A 338 31.24 -19.86 2.33
N PRO A 339 31.27 -20.95 3.16
CA PRO A 339 30.02 -21.66 3.50
C PRO A 339 29.02 -20.80 4.27
N CYS A 340 29.47 -19.78 5.00
CA CYS A 340 28.60 -18.82 5.69
C CYS A 340 27.79 -17.94 4.71
N TYR A 341 28.33 -17.68 3.50
CA TYR A 341 27.65 -16.85 2.49
C TYR A 341 26.41 -17.53 1.93
N SER A 342 26.51 -18.81 1.56
CA SER A 342 25.37 -19.59 1.06
C SER A 342 24.28 -19.75 2.11
N SER A 343 24.63 -19.97 3.37
CA SER A 343 23.67 -20.07 4.47
C SER A 343 22.94 -18.73 4.71
N ARG A 344 23.60 -17.60 4.51
CA ARG A 344 23.01 -16.25 4.65
C ARG A 344 21.99 -15.97 3.54
N ILE A 345 22.29 -16.37 2.29
CA ILE A 345 21.34 -16.24 1.17
C ILE A 345 20.11 -17.10 1.40
N ILE A 346 20.29 -18.33 1.87
CA ILE A 346 19.20 -19.24 2.21
C ILE A 346 18.35 -18.63 3.35
N ALA A 347 18.98 -18.05 4.39
CA ALA A 347 18.28 -17.37 5.45
C ALA A 347 17.41 -16.21 4.94
N ILE A 348 17.94 -15.40 4.03
CA ILE A 348 17.21 -14.28 3.41
C ILE A 348 16.00 -14.81 2.61
N ALA A 349 16.19 -15.82 1.78
CA ALA A 349 15.13 -16.42 0.97
C ALA A 349 14.04 -17.06 1.84
N VAL A 350 14.43 -17.84 2.83
CA VAL A 350 13.51 -18.53 3.76
C VAL A 350 12.76 -17.49 4.61
N TYR A 351 13.44 -16.47 5.14
CA TYR A 351 12.76 -15.41 5.89
C TYR A 351 11.74 -14.67 5.01
N SER A 352 12.12 -14.30 3.78
CA SER A 352 11.21 -13.64 2.84
C SER A 352 9.97 -14.46 2.53
N LEU A 353 10.14 -15.76 2.30
CA LEU A 353 9.05 -16.69 2.03
C LEU A 353 8.09 -16.85 3.22
N LEU A 354 8.63 -16.96 4.42
CA LEU A 354 7.86 -17.30 5.62
C LEU A 354 7.19 -16.08 6.28
N SER A 355 7.80 -14.88 6.16
CA SER A 355 7.16 -13.63 6.60
C SER A 355 5.85 -13.37 5.87
N CYS A 356 5.76 -13.78 4.62
CA CYS A 356 4.56 -13.60 3.80
C CYS A 356 3.38 -14.46 4.24
N LEU A 357 3.61 -15.67 4.72
CA LEU A 357 2.53 -16.55 5.21
C LEU A 357 1.76 -15.91 6.37
N GLN A 358 2.42 -15.11 7.18
CA GLN A 358 1.80 -14.46 8.33
C GLN A 358 1.14 -13.12 8.00
N SER A 359 1.77 -12.30 7.15
CA SER A 359 1.20 -11.04 6.68
C SER A 359 -0.17 -11.27 6.06
N ASN A 360 -0.29 -12.30 5.23
CA ASN A 360 -1.51 -12.62 4.51
C ASN A 360 -2.59 -13.28 5.36
N GLY A 361 -2.23 -14.06 6.38
CA GLY A 361 -3.18 -14.58 7.35
C GLY A 361 -3.90 -13.45 8.10
N GLY A 362 -3.20 -12.35 8.41
CA GLY A 362 -3.78 -11.15 9.01
C GLY A 362 -4.70 -10.38 8.06
N THR A 363 -4.29 -10.16 6.81
CA THR A 363 -5.06 -9.38 5.83
C THR A 363 -6.30 -10.11 5.32
N THR A 364 -6.26 -11.41 5.12
CA THR A 364 -7.44 -12.21 4.76
C THR A 364 -8.47 -12.25 5.90
N TRP A 365 -8.01 -12.25 7.16
CA TRP A 365 -8.89 -12.16 8.33
C TRP A 365 -9.60 -10.80 8.39
N PHE A 366 -8.93 -9.73 8.01
CA PHE A 366 -9.51 -8.40 7.87
C PHE A 366 -10.52 -8.31 6.71
N SER A 367 -10.25 -8.96 5.58
CA SER A 367 -11.11 -8.92 4.40
C SER A 367 -12.46 -9.64 4.61
N ASP A 368 -12.48 -10.74 5.36
CA ASP A 368 -13.66 -11.62 5.49
C ASP A 368 -14.49 -11.36 6.77
N SER A 369 -13.97 -10.54 7.68
CA SER A 369 -14.63 -10.32 8.96
C SER A 369 -15.64 -9.18 8.89
N THR A 370 -16.72 -9.32 9.67
CA THR A 370 -17.68 -8.27 10.04
C THR A 370 -16.96 -6.97 10.48
N ILE A 371 -15.68 -7.07 10.87
CA ILE A 371 -14.79 -5.99 11.28
C ILE A 371 -14.38 -5.13 10.10
N TYR A 372 -14.08 -5.72 8.92
CA TYR A 372 -13.84 -4.97 7.70
C TYR A 372 -15.09 -4.18 7.29
N ARG A 373 -16.27 -4.80 7.40
CA ARG A 373 -17.56 -4.12 7.19
C ARG A 373 -17.82 -3.02 8.21
N CYS A 374 -17.44 -3.22 9.49
CA CYS A 374 -17.54 -2.17 10.51
C CYS A 374 -16.53 -1.05 10.30
N LEU A 375 -15.28 -1.35 9.95
CA LEU A 375 -14.26 -0.33 9.67
C LEU A 375 -14.56 0.42 8.38
N MET A 376 -15.00 -0.26 7.32
CA MET A 376 -15.38 0.37 6.05
C MET A 376 -16.79 0.96 6.08
N GLY A 377 -17.70 0.48 6.94
CA GLY A 377 -19.02 1.08 7.16
C GLY A 377 -18.98 2.29 8.10
N CYS A 378 -17.88 2.48 8.83
CA CYS A 378 -17.59 3.68 9.63
C CYS A 378 -16.70 4.69 8.88
N TRP A 379 -16.18 4.33 7.72
CA TRP A 379 -15.44 5.15 6.79
C TRP A 379 -16.33 5.51 5.59
#